data_a900435b500360182f83ea7bf0819214
#
_entry.id   a900435b500360182f83ea7bf0819214
#
_cell.length_a   1.000
_cell.length_b   1.000
_cell.length_c   1.000
_cell.angle_alpha   90.00
_cell.angle_beta   90.00
_cell.angle_gamma   90.00
#
_symmetry.space_group_name_H-M   'P 1'
#
loop_
_entity.id
_entity.type
_entity.pdbx_description
1 polymer ?
#
loop_
_entity_poly.entity_id
_entity_poly.type
_entity_poly.pdbx_seq_one_letter_code
_entity_poly.pdbx_strand_id
1 'polypeptide(L)'
;MLRNEFALATGRRDEKKEMPMKRMLLPLMMLCAGTVPAMDFIDLTAPDAVKVDGQPAGARVALAGDGTLTLNGGTASCVELVWRGRLGAETKVLGGMWERTYGDSAWRRVDAPKAPRGGAMAWYVLATDGTRTDGYGVKVQPNAFACWRAFPDRLTLRLDVRAGASSVELGDRALALCTLVSRKGAEGERPFAAGRAFCRAMCPAPRLPSAPVYGYNDWYCAYGKNTATNFLADAKFLVEAMDAQPGAPVANRPFVVVDDGWQNALKRGGDPSKPGGQWGAVNPHWGMPMDVFARRVKALGARPGLWYRPFDPDEGEKALPVDPTDPKWERRLRAELARFADWGMELVKIDFITYDWGFTWGFELEDSPVKKPLAAWRDRSRTSAEVVRGLYRAMREAAGERMLIIGCNAIDHFAAGLFELQRTGDDTSGLEWARTRKMGPNTLGMRAIHNGTFYLNDGDCVGLVNAGDVPWHLNRQWLDLVARSGTALFTSWKRSLAADPEVARALGAAWKTASRPAATGEPLDWLETPRPQRWRFGDGDTVTYDWDERR
;
A
#
# COMPACT_ATOMS: atom_id res chain seq x y z
N MET A 1 -25.37 -2.65 -6.43
CA MET A 1 -25.79 -4.04 -6.69
C MET A 1 -24.56 -4.87 -7.02
N LEU A 2 -23.80 -5.28 -6.02
CA LEU A 2 -22.79 -6.34 -6.11
C LEU A 2 -22.94 -7.17 -4.84
N ARG A 3 -23.99 -7.99 -4.80
CA ARG A 3 -24.13 -9.11 -3.88
C ARG A 3 -23.91 -10.38 -4.71
N ASN A 4 -23.11 -11.25 -4.15
CA ASN A 4 -22.91 -12.65 -4.54
C ASN A 4 -22.06 -12.89 -5.80
N GLU A 5 -20.75 -13.11 -5.56
CA GLU A 5 -20.03 -14.22 -6.19
C GLU A 5 -18.72 -14.50 -5.41
N PHE A 6 -18.88 -15.10 -4.23
CA PHE A 6 -17.81 -15.90 -3.62
C PHE A 6 -18.43 -17.21 -3.15
N ALA A 7 -18.60 -18.13 -4.10
CA ALA A 7 -18.94 -19.52 -3.79
C ALA A 7 -17.69 -20.23 -3.27
N LEU A 8 -17.80 -20.74 -2.05
CA LEU A 8 -16.84 -21.61 -1.39
C LEU A 8 -16.65 -22.92 -2.17
N ALA A 9 -15.44 -23.18 -2.62
CA ALA A 9 -15.03 -24.52 -3.01
C ALA A 9 -14.69 -25.32 -1.73
N THR A 10 -15.63 -26.14 -1.28
CA THR A 10 -15.43 -27.12 -0.22
C THR A 10 -14.69 -28.34 -0.76
N GLY A 11 -13.39 -28.45 -0.49
CA GLY A 11 -12.62 -29.66 -0.74
C GLY A 11 -12.94 -30.75 0.27
N ARG A 12 -13.28 -31.93 -0.21
CA ARG A 12 -13.54 -33.15 0.56
C ARG A 12 -12.28 -33.56 1.33
N ARG A 13 -12.48 -33.95 2.59
CA ARG A 13 -11.47 -34.63 3.42
C ARG A 13 -11.33 -36.08 2.95
N ASP A 14 -10.14 -36.45 2.51
CA ASP A 14 -9.73 -37.85 2.40
C ASP A 14 -9.10 -38.30 3.71
N GLU A 15 -9.71 -39.26 4.35
CA GLU A 15 -9.18 -39.98 5.51
C GLU A 15 -7.96 -40.83 5.10
N LYS A 16 -6.79 -40.51 5.59
CA LYS A 16 -5.60 -41.38 5.48
C LYS A 16 -5.42 -42.19 6.75
N LYS A 17 -5.50 -43.51 6.60
CA LYS A 17 -5.19 -44.52 7.61
C LYS A 17 -3.73 -44.41 8.06
N GLU A 18 -3.53 -44.38 9.36
CA GLU A 18 -2.21 -44.48 9.98
C GLU A 18 -1.65 -45.89 9.87
N MET A 19 -0.40 -46.02 9.43
CA MET A 19 0.41 -47.23 9.55
C MET A 19 1.50 -47.02 10.61
N PRO A 20 1.86 -48.04 11.39
CA PRO A 20 2.81 -47.89 12.50
C PRO A 20 4.26 -47.76 12.00
N MET A 21 4.95 -46.73 12.48
CA MET A 21 6.38 -46.50 12.21
C MET A 21 7.27 -47.45 13.00
N LYS A 22 7.99 -48.32 12.30
CA LYS A 22 9.15 -49.04 12.85
C LYS A 22 10.31 -48.04 13.05
N ARG A 23 10.81 -47.97 14.29
CA ARG A 23 12.04 -47.24 14.63
C ARG A 23 13.24 -47.88 13.91
N MET A 24 13.77 -47.17 12.93
CA MET A 24 15.10 -47.44 12.37
C MET A 24 16.11 -46.47 13.01
N LEU A 25 17.06 -46.99 13.74
CA LEU A 25 18.24 -46.27 14.20
C LEU A 25 19.13 -45.95 12.99
N LEU A 26 19.17 -44.68 12.58
CA LEU A 26 20.17 -44.18 11.63
C LEU A 26 21.44 -43.77 12.38
N PRO A 27 22.63 -44.07 11.84
CA PRO A 27 23.88 -43.59 12.41
C PRO A 27 24.02 -42.08 12.28
N LEU A 28 24.51 -41.47 13.35
CA LEU A 28 24.83 -40.03 13.44
C LEU A 28 25.99 -39.74 12.47
N MET A 29 25.69 -39.39 11.24
CA MET A 29 26.69 -38.75 10.35
C MET A 29 26.95 -37.34 10.88
N MET A 30 28.14 -37.09 11.41
CA MET A 30 28.67 -35.75 11.60
C MET A 30 28.64 -35.03 10.21
N LEU A 31 27.62 -34.22 9.97
CA LEU A 31 27.71 -33.25 8.88
C LEU A 31 28.80 -32.24 9.26
N CYS A 32 29.92 -32.29 8.57
CA CYS A 32 30.79 -31.13 8.47
C CYS A 32 29.90 -29.96 7.99
N ALA A 33 29.66 -28.97 8.85
CA ALA A 33 29.06 -27.73 8.47
C ALA A 33 29.99 -27.04 7.46
N GLY A 34 29.85 -27.38 6.19
CA GLY A 34 30.45 -26.58 5.13
C GLY A 34 29.90 -25.17 5.26
N THR A 35 30.77 -24.20 5.43
CA THR A 35 30.39 -22.78 5.42
C THR A 35 29.66 -22.51 4.10
N VAL A 36 28.35 -22.24 4.17
CA VAL A 36 27.60 -21.76 3.00
C VAL A 36 28.28 -20.48 2.53
N PRO A 37 28.73 -20.39 1.28
CA PRO A 37 29.44 -19.20 0.82
C PRO A 37 28.51 -17.99 0.95
N ALA A 38 29.03 -16.88 1.51
CA ALA A 38 28.30 -15.63 1.66
C ALA A 38 27.76 -15.12 0.31
N MET A 39 26.63 -14.40 0.36
CA MET A 39 26.02 -13.73 -0.78
C MET A 39 26.97 -12.68 -1.36
N ASP A 40 27.13 -12.63 -2.70
CA ASP A 40 27.84 -11.56 -3.37
C ASP A 40 26.99 -10.29 -3.43
N PHE A 41 27.61 -9.11 -3.34
CA PHE A 41 26.94 -7.87 -3.71
C PHE A 41 26.97 -7.71 -5.22
N ILE A 42 25.83 -7.49 -5.85
CA ILE A 42 25.70 -7.32 -7.30
C ILE A 42 25.78 -5.83 -7.63
N ASP A 43 26.78 -5.44 -8.41
CA ASP A 43 26.96 -4.06 -8.88
C ASP A 43 25.98 -3.80 -10.04
N LEU A 44 25.03 -2.87 -9.84
CA LEU A 44 24.06 -2.50 -10.87
C LEU A 44 24.61 -1.58 -11.96
N THR A 45 25.83 -1.08 -11.85
CA THR A 45 26.44 -0.16 -12.84
C THR A 45 26.86 -0.85 -14.13
N ALA A 46 27.02 -2.20 -14.11
CA ALA A 46 27.51 -2.98 -15.23
C ALA A 46 26.63 -4.22 -15.49
N PRO A 47 25.47 -4.09 -16.18
CA PRO A 47 24.65 -5.22 -16.53
C PRO A 47 25.34 -6.12 -17.57
N ASP A 48 25.27 -7.46 -17.37
CA ASP A 48 25.81 -8.46 -18.33
C ASP A 48 25.01 -8.49 -19.63
N ALA A 49 23.75 -8.10 -19.61
CA ALA A 49 22.92 -8.02 -20.80
C ALA A 49 21.86 -6.92 -20.65
N VAL A 50 21.62 -6.20 -21.76
CA VAL A 50 20.52 -5.23 -21.90
C VAL A 50 19.77 -5.52 -23.20
N LYS A 51 18.45 -5.67 -23.12
CA LYS A 51 17.57 -5.96 -24.24
C LYS A 51 16.42 -4.97 -24.34
N VAL A 52 15.99 -4.67 -25.56
CA VAL A 52 14.73 -3.96 -25.85
C VAL A 52 13.88 -4.92 -26.68
N ASP A 53 12.68 -5.23 -26.20
CA ASP A 53 11.74 -6.16 -26.83
C ASP A 53 12.39 -7.51 -27.20
N GLY A 54 13.23 -8.03 -26.28
CA GLY A 54 13.95 -9.31 -26.45
C GLY A 54 15.20 -9.27 -27.32
N GLN A 55 15.49 -8.15 -28.01
CA GLN A 55 16.69 -7.99 -28.87
C GLN A 55 17.78 -7.21 -28.11
N PRO A 56 19.08 -7.46 -28.41
CA PRO A 56 20.16 -6.66 -27.82
C PRO A 56 19.93 -5.16 -28.00
N ALA A 57 20.03 -4.39 -26.92
CA ALA A 57 19.66 -2.98 -26.93
C ALA A 57 20.62 -2.09 -27.75
N GLY A 58 21.90 -2.45 -27.87
CA GLY A 58 22.91 -1.61 -28.50
C GLY A 58 22.94 -0.20 -27.94
N ALA A 59 23.03 0.81 -28.78
CA ALA A 59 23.04 2.22 -28.42
C ALA A 59 21.65 2.77 -27.98
N ARG A 60 20.58 1.97 -28.06
CA ARG A 60 19.23 2.41 -27.66
C ARG A 60 19.08 2.61 -26.15
N VAL A 61 19.88 1.95 -25.35
CA VAL A 61 19.83 2.06 -23.89
C VAL A 61 21.17 2.54 -23.37
N ALA A 62 21.14 3.61 -22.57
CA ALA A 62 22.33 4.15 -21.91
C ALA A 62 22.13 4.11 -20.40
N LEU A 63 23.15 3.67 -19.66
CA LEU A 63 23.22 3.73 -18.20
C LEU A 63 24.30 4.74 -17.80
N ALA A 64 23.87 5.83 -17.15
CA ALA A 64 24.79 6.86 -16.67
C ALA A 64 25.42 6.49 -15.33
N GLY A 65 26.53 7.14 -14.95
CA GLY A 65 27.25 6.89 -13.71
C GLY A 65 26.45 7.19 -12.43
N ASP A 66 25.38 7.97 -12.52
CA ASP A 66 24.45 8.25 -11.40
C ASP A 66 23.33 7.18 -11.28
N GLY A 67 23.38 6.13 -12.10
CA GLY A 67 22.38 5.07 -12.16
C GLY A 67 21.17 5.39 -13.04
N THR A 68 21.13 6.53 -13.75
CA THR A 68 20.03 6.87 -14.65
C THR A 68 20.06 6.01 -15.89
N LEU A 69 18.99 5.26 -16.13
CA LEU A 69 18.78 4.44 -17.31
C LEU A 69 17.90 5.18 -18.31
N THR A 70 18.41 5.36 -19.53
CA THR A 70 17.73 6.11 -20.60
C THR A 70 17.47 5.21 -21.80
N LEU A 71 16.25 5.26 -22.34
CA LEU A 71 15.87 4.66 -23.63
C LEU A 71 15.82 5.74 -24.70
N ASN A 72 16.56 5.55 -25.79
CA ASN A 72 16.70 6.50 -26.89
C ASN A 72 15.78 6.13 -28.06
N GLY A 73 14.81 6.98 -28.32
CA GLY A 73 13.97 6.98 -29.53
C GLY A 73 13.24 5.70 -29.88
N GLY A 74 12.51 5.77 -30.99
CA GLY A 74 11.81 4.64 -31.58
C GLY A 74 10.60 4.15 -30.80
N THR A 75 10.21 2.90 -31.05
CA THR A 75 9.12 2.22 -30.35
C THR A 75 9.66 1.17 -29.39
N ALA A 76 8.98 0.94 -28.24
CA ALA A 76 9.34 -0.10 -27.30
C ALA A 76 8.17 -0.52 -26.42
N SER A 77 8.18 -1.76 -25.97
CA SER A 77 7.26 -2.30 -24.98
C SER A 77 7.96 -2.65 -23.67
N CYS A 78 9.22 -3.08 -23.75
CA CYS A 78 9.95 -3.62 -22.62
C CYS A 78 11.46 -3.38 -22.74
N VAL A 79 12.11 -3.06 -21.62
CA VAL A 79 13.56 -3.08 -21.47
C VAL A 79 13.91 -4.09 -20.39
N GLU A 80 14.86 -4.98 -20.66
CA GLU A 80 15.31 -6.02 -19.73
C GLU A 80 16.80 -5.91 -19.46
N LEU A 81 17.18 -5.99 -18.19
CA LEU A 81 18.57 -6.00 -17.75
C LEU A 81 18.84 -7.25 -16.92
N VAL A 82 20.03 -7.80 -17.06
CA VAL A 82 20.50 -8.98 -16.33
C VAL A 82 21.86 -8.67 -15.73
N TRP A 83 22.02 -8.99 -14.45
CA TRP A 83 23.30 -8.99 -13.74
C TRP A 83 23.57 -10.37 -13.18
N ARG A 84 24.71 -10.95 -13.53
CA ARG A 84 25.19 -12.21 -12.98
C ARG A 84 25.88 -11.95 -11.64
N GLY A 85 25.72 -12.88 -10.71
CA GLY A 85 26.30 -12.80 -9.38
C GLY A 85 25.63 -13.80 -8.47
N ARG A 86 26.40 -14.34 -7.54
CA ARG A 86 25.90 -15.37 -6.64
C ARG A 86 25.11 -14.77 -5.49
N LEU A 87 23.79 -14.95 -5.52
CA LEU A 87 22.97 -14.77 -4.32
C LEU A 87 22.99 -16.03 -3.44
N GLY A 88 23.01 -17.23 -4.06
CA GLY A 88 22.95 -18.51 -3.37
C GLY A 88 21.51 -18.94 -3.07
N ALA A 89 21.27 -20.25 -3.01
CA ALA A 89 19.92 -20.81 -2.85
C ALA A 89 19.29 -20.51 -1.48
N GLU A 90 20.11 -20.39 -0.42
CA GLU A 90 19.64 -20.13 0.94
C GLU A 90 19.27 -18.68 1.20
N THR A 91 19.67 -17.73 0.32
CA THR A 91 19.34 -16.32 0.44
C THR A 91 17.82 -16.12 0.50
N LYS A 92 17.37 -15.37 1.48
CA LYS A 92 15.99 -14.93 1.58
C LYS A 92 15.82 -13.58 0.88
N VAL A 93 14.69 -13.42 0.20
CA VAL A 93 14.34 -12.18 -0.49
C VAL A 93 12.99 -11.68 -0.06
N LEU A 94 12.85 -10.34 0.00
CA LEU A 94 11.59 -9.62 0.17
C LEU A 94 11.50 -8.53 -0.88
N GLY A 95 10.43 -8.52 -1.65
CA GLY A 95 10.22 -7.50 -2.70
C GLY A 95 9.15 -6.49 -2.37
N GLY A 96 9.18 -5.38 -3.11
CA GLY A 96 8.07 -4.44 -3.15
C GLY A 96 6.85 -5.00 -3.89
N MET A 97 5.75 -4.26 -3.82
CA MET A 97 4.47 -4.55 -4.46
C MET A 97 4.06 -3.39 -5.34
N TRP A 98 3.20 -3.64 -6.34
CA TRP A 98 2.71 -2.57 -7.21
C TRP A 98 1.88 -1.53 -6.45
N GLU A 99 1.00 -2.01 -5.56
CA GLU A 99 0.14 -1.22 -4.68
C GLU A 99 0.10 -1.86 -3.29
N ARG A 100 -0.99 -1.73 -2.52
CA ARG A 100 -1.23 -2.45 -1.27
C ARG A 100 -1.04 -3.96 -1.44
N THR A 101 -0.73 -4.68 -0.38
CA THR A 101 -0.54 -6.14 -0.40
C THR A 101 -1.82 -6.87 -0.04
N TYR A 102 -1.85 -8.18 -0.27
CA TYR A 102 -3.05 -9.00 -0.04
C TYR A 102 -2.79 -10.11 0.99
N GLY A 103 -1.90 -9.82 1.95
CA GLY A 103 -1.56 -10.73 3.04
C GLY A 103 -0.68 -11.90 2.62
N ASP A 104 0.05 -11.75 1.54
CA ASP A 104 0.96 -12.74 0.95
C ASP A 104 2.43 -12.30 0.99
N SER A 105 2.73 -11.21 1.70
CA SER A 105 4.10 -10.71 1.87
C SER A 105 4.85 -11.54 2.89
N ALA A 106 6.02 -12.02 2.51
CA ALA A 106 6.92 -12.78 3.38
C ALA A 106 8.34 -12.77 2.82
N TRP A 107 9.32 -12.89 3.71
CA TRP A 107 10.65 -13.32 3.32
C TRP A 107 10.59 -14.77 2.80
N ARG A 108 11.17 -15.02 1.65
CA ARG A 108 11.21 -16.35 1.03
C ARG A 108 12.59 -16.64 0.48
N ARG A 109 12.95 -17.91 0.40
CA ARG A 109 14.18 -18.32 -0.26
C ARG A 109 14.12 -17.94 -1.75
N VAL A 110 15.26 -17.57 -2.31
CA VAL A 110 15.38 -17.16 -3.70
C VAL A 110 14.99 -18.29 -4.68
N ASP A 111 15.18 -19.54 -4.29
CA ASP A 111 14.82 -20.75 -5.05
C ASP A 111 13.47 -21.36 -4.66
N ALA A 112 12.67 -20.67 -3.84
CA ALA A 112 11.41 -21.21 -3.33
C ALA A 112 10.47 -21.63 -4.48
N PRO A 113 10.01 -22.89 -4.53
CA PRO A 113 9.01 -23.31 -5.48
C PRO A 113 7.69 -22.56 -5.22
N LYS A 114 6.93 -22.23 -6.25
CA LYS A 114 5.63 -21.55 -6.16
C LYS A 114 5.72 -20.20 -5.45
N ALA A 115 6.76 -19.43 -5.71
CA ALA A 115 6.82 -18.05 -5.24
C ALA A 115 5.57 -17.26 -5.71
N PRO A 116 4.93 -16.45 -4.84
CA PRO A 116 3.81 -15.59 -5.25
C PRO A 116 4.18 -14.78 -6.49
N ARG A 117 3.21 -14.58 -7.39
CA ARG A 117 3.41 -13.84 -8.66
C ARG A 117 4.60 -14.34 -9.50
N GLY A 118 4.88 -15.66 -9.47
CA GLY A 118 6.01 -16.23 -10.19
C GLY A 118 7.38 -15.65 -9.78
N GLY A 119 7.50 -15.14 -8.56
CA GLY A 119 8.72 -14.50 -8.04
C GLY A 119 8.93 -13.05 -8.47
N ALA A 120 7.94 -12.42 -9.13
CA ALA A 120 7.96 -10.99 -9.46
C ALA A 120 7.95 -10.11 -8.20
N MET A 121 8.82 -9.10 -8.17
CA MET A 121 8.94 -8.12 -7.09
C MET A 121 8.94 -6.72 -7.71
N ALA A 122 7.88 -5.96 -7.43
CA ALA A 122 7.77 -4.61 -7.95
C ALA A 122 8.79 -3.68 -7.28
N TRP A 123 9.40 -2.81 -8.04
CA TRP A 123 10.21 -1.66 -7.64
C TRP A 123 11.57 -1.98 -7.01
N TYR A 124 11.64 -2.97 -6.12
CA TYR A 124 12.87 -3.33 -5.42
C TYR A 124 12.85 -4.77 -4.90
N VAL A 125 14.03 -5.25 -4.55
CA VAL A 125 14.28 -6.48 -3.81
C VAL A 125 15.28 -6.23 -2.68
N LEU A 126 14.96 -6.72 -1.49
CA LEU A 126 15.93 -6.93 -0.40
C LEU A 126 16.37 -8.38 -0.46
N ALA A 127 17.66 -8.63 -0.31
CA ALA A 127 18.25 -9.96 -0.25
C ALA A 127 19.10 -10.10 1.01
N THR A 128 18.94 -11.21 1.75
CA THR A 128 19.72 -11.47 2.98
C THR A 128 20.18 -12.91 3.06
N ASP A 129 21.43 -13.10 3.47
CA ASP A 129 22.00 -14.41 3.85
C ASP A 129 21.98 -14.64 5.38
N GLY A 130 21.36 -13.72 6.13
CA GLY A 130 21.29 -13.74 7.60
C GLY A 130 22.41 -12.96 8.27
N THR A 131 23.53 -12.66 7.59
CA THR A 131 24.65 -11.86 8.11
C THR A 131 24.60 -10.42 7.61
N ARG A 132 24.12 -10.23 6.39
CA ARG A 132 23.99 -8.96 5.69
C ARG A 132 22.68 -8.88 4.92
N THR A 133 22.17 -7.68 4.73
CA THR A 133 20.98 -7.42 3.89
C THR A 133 21.29 -6.36 2.86
N ASP A 134 21.29 -6.75 1.60
CA ASP A 134 21.50 -5.88 0.45
C ASP A 134 20.17 -5.44 -0.16
N GLY A 135 20.14 -4.27 -0.77
CA GLY A 135 18.98 -3.72 -1.48
C GLY A 135 19.31 -3.39 -2.92
N TYR A 136 18.38 -3.73 -3.83
CA TYR A 136 18.43 -3.44 -5.26
C TYR A 136 17.08 -2.91 -5.72
N GLY A 137 17.04 -1.76 -6.39
CA GLY A 137 15.76 -1.16 -6.74
C GLY A 137 15.89 0.04 -7.67
N VAL A 138 14.79 0.78 -7.77
CA VAL A 138 14.73 2.04 -8.51
C VAL A 138 14.26 3.17 -7.60
N LYS A 139 14.73 4.40 -7.85
CA LYS A 139 14.19 5.59 -7.17
C LYS A 139 12.69 5.70 -7.43
N VAL A 140 11.99 6.28 -6.49
CA VAL A 140 10.54 6.54 -6.60
C VAL A 140 10.21 7.42 -7.81
N GLN A 141 8.99 7.32 -8.29
CA GLN A 141 8.44 8.07 -9.43
C GLN A 141 9.20 7.84 -10.77
N PRO A 142 9.53 6.58 -11.13
CA PRO A 142 10.14 6.28 -12.42
C PRO A 142 9.16 6.50 -13.59
N ASN A 143 9.68 6.48 -14.82
CA ASN A 143 8.91 6.57 -16.06
C ASN A 143 8.61 5.19 -16.69
N ALA A 144 8.91 4.11 -15.97
CA ALA A 144 8.62 2.73 -16.37
C ALA A 144 8.18 1.93 -15.14
N PHE A 145 7.39 0.88 -15.34
CA PHE A 145 7.07 -0.06 -14.27
C PHE A 145 8.21 -1.06 -14.11
N ALA A 146 8.87 -1.03 -12.96
CA ALA A 146 10.06 -1.82 -12.67
C ALA A 146 9.72 -3.11 -11.92
N CYS A 147 10.02 -4.26 -12.52
CA CYS A 147 9.83 -5.58 -11.92
C CYS A 147 11.15 -6.33 -11.81
N TRP A 148 11.48 -6.73 -10.60
CA TRP A 148 12.68 -7.50 -10.28
C TRP A 148 12.36 -8.99 -10.13
N ARG A 149 13.35 -9.83 -10.50
CA ARG A 149 13.39 -11.25 -10.15
C ARG A 149 14.78 -11.60 -9.67
N ALA A 150 14.86 -12.33 -8.57
CA ALA A 150 16.11 -12.84 -8.01
C ALA A 150 16.20 -14.35 -8.22
N PHE A 151 17.38 -14.79 -8.63
CA PHE A 151 17.76 -16.20 -8.83
C PHE A 151 19.04 -16.48 -8.06
N PRO A 152 19.40 -17.74 -7.78
CA PRO A 152 20.63 -18.05 -7.05
C PRO A 152 21.91 -17.50 -7.70
N ASP A 153 21.90 -17.27 -9.01
CA ASP A 153 23.05 -16.90 -9.84
C ASP A 153 22.94 -15.54 -10.54
N ARG A 154 21.83 -14.82 -10.34
CA ARG A 154 21.60 -13.53 -11.03
C ARG A 154 20.44 -12.73 -10.47
N LEU A 155 20.43 -11.44 -10.78
CA LEU A 155 19.26 -10.56 -10.72
C LEU A 155 18.79 -10.20 -12.13
N THR A 156 17.49 -9.99 -12.29
CA THR A 156 16.92 -9.44 -13.51
C THR A 156 15.99 -8.28 -13.18
N LEU A 157 16.00 -7.25 -14.03
CA LEU A 157 15.06 -6.15 -14.01
C LEU A 157 14.33 -6.10 -15.36
N ARG A 158 13.01 -6.09 -15.30
CA ARG A 158 12.13 -5.84 -16.43
C ARG A 158 11.47 -4.48 -16.23
N LEU A 159 11.60 -3.60 -17.22
CA LEU A 159 10.94 -2.30 -17.28
C LEU A 159 9.85 -2.34 -18.33
N ASP A 160 8.59 -2.27 -17.90
CA ASP A 160 7.44 -2.12 -18.80
C ASP A 160 7.31 -0.65 -19.18
N VAL A 161 7.47 -0.38 -20.49
CA VAL A 161 7.43 0.96 -21.08
C VAL A 161 6.23 1.16 -22.00
N ARG A 162 5.25 0.25 -21.96
CA ARG A 162 4.05 0.36 -22.80
C ARG A 162 3.22 1.61 -22.52
N ALA A 163 2.53 2.07 -23.54
CA ALA A 163 1.44 3.05 -23.50
C ALA A 163 0.09 2.30 -23.54
N GLY A 164 -0.55 2.06 -22.41
CA GLY A 164 -1.63 1.09 -22.31
C GLY A 164 -1.13 -0.30 -22.71
N ALA A 165 -1.86 -1.00 -23.60
CA ALA A 165 -1.45 -2.30 -24.12
C ALA A 165 -0.46 -2.23 -25.31
N SER A 166 -0.21 -1.03 -25.87
CA SER A 166 0.61 -0.82 -27.05
C SER A 166 2.06 -0.46 -26.69
N SER A 167 2.99 -0.63 -27.62
CA SER A 167 4.34 -0.05 -27.49
C SER A 167 4.26 1.46 -27.34
N VAL A 168 5.14 2.06 -26.53
CA VAL A 168 5.34 3.51 -26.50
C VAL A 168 5.99 3.95 -27.81
N GLU A 169 5.59 5.12 -28.33
CA GLU A 169 6.11 5.74 -29.56
C GLU A 169 6.92 6.99 -29.18
N LEU A 170 8.23 6.81 -28.93
CA LEU A 170 9.08 7.91 -28.47
C LEU A 170 9.48 8.88 -29.62
N GLY A 171 9.40 8.46 -30.90
CA GLY A 171 10.01 9.23 -31.98
C GLY A 171 11.51 9.38 -31.74
N ASP A 172 12.00 10.61 -31.69
CA ASP A 172 13.41 10.93 -31.38
C ASP A 172 13.63 11.25 -29.88
N ARG A 173 12.60 11.17 -29.06
CA ARG A 173 12.67 11.52 -27.63
C ARG A 173 13.53 10.50 -26.87
N ALA A 174 14.51 11.00 -26.11
CA ALA A 174 15.19 10.22 -25.09
C ALA A 174 14.33 10.20 -23.80
N LEU A 175 14.08 9.03 -23.25
CA LEU A 175 13.28 8.81 -22.04
C LEU A 175 14.15 8.27 -20.90
N ALA A 176 14.36 9.05 -19.85
CA ALA A 176 14.90 8.54 -18.60
C ALA A 176 13.88 7.58 -17.97
N LEU A 177 14.14 6.28 -18.03
CA LEU A 177 13.23 5.22 -17.57
C LEU A 177 13.12 5.20 -16.05
N CYS A 178 14.27 5.13 -15.39
CA CYS A 178 14.40 5.10 -13.94
C CYS A 178 15.84 5.43 -13.54
N THR A 179 16.06 5.64 -12.24
CA THR A 179 17.42 5.66 -11.66
C THR A 179 17.58 4.40 -10.81
N LEU A 180 18.55 3.56 -11.16
CA LEU A 180 18.91 2.37 -10.39
C LEU A 180 19.53 2.78 -9.06
N VAL A 181 19.18 2.04 -8.01
CA VAL A 181 19.73 2.23 -6.65
C VAL A 181 20.11 0.87 -6.09
N SER A 182 21.32 0.73 -5.63
CA SER A 182 21.76 -0.42 -4.82
C SER A 182 22.34 0.02 -3.51
N ARG A 183 22.23 -0.83 -2.50
CA ARG A 183 22.83 -0.62 -1.18
C ARG A 183 23.40 -1.94 -0.67
N LYS A 184 24.70 -1.97 -0.45
CA LYS A 184 25.35 -3.05 0.28
C LYS A 184 25.09 -2.85 1.78
N GLY A 185 24.50 -3.82 2.44
CA GLY A 185 24.34 -3.80 3.89
C GLY A 185 25.67 -3.96 4.62
N ALA A 186 25.76 -3.44 5.83
CA ALA A 186 26.89 -3.73 6.70
C ALA A 186 26.73 -5.12 7.34
N GLU A 187 27.83 -5.77 7.63
CA GLU A 187 27.82 -7.03 8.38
C GLU A 187 27.26 -6.78 9.79
N GLY A 188 26.35 -7.64 10.24
CA GLY A 188 25.68 -7.49 11.52
C GLY A 188 24.60 -6.39 11.57
N GLU A 189 24.39 -5.65 10.48
CA GLU A 189 23.28 -4.70 10.40
C GLU A 189 21.94 -5.45 10.41
N ARG A 190 21.03 -5.04 11.30
CA ARG A 190 19.71 -5.68 11.38
C ARG A 190 18.96 -5.52 10.06
N PRO A 191 18.30 -6.58 9.53
CA PRO A 191 17.62 -6.54 8.23
C PRO A 191 16.59 -5.43 8.12
N PHE A 192 15.85 -5.14 9.19
CA PHE A 192 14.87 -4.06 9.24
C PHE A 192 15.53 -2.67 9.09
N ALA A 193 16.66 -2.44 9.77
CA ALA A 193 17.42 -1.19 9.66
C ALA A 193 18.00 -1.02 8.25
N ALA A 194 18.56 -2.09 7.68
CA ALA A 194 19.06 -2.12 6.31
C ALA A 194 17.96 -1.79 5.29
N GLY A 195 16.79 -2.41 5.43
CA GLY A 195 15.62 -2.17 4.59
C GLY A 195 15.15 -0.71 4.66
N ARG A 196 15.07 -0.13 5.86
CA ARG A 196 14.71 1.29 6.03
C ARG A 196 15.76 2.24 5.41
N ALA A 197 17.03 1.94 5.58
CA ALA A 197 18.11 2.72 4.97
C ALA A 197 18.04 2.67 3.44
N PHE A 198 17.71 1.50 2.88
CA PHE A 198 17.51 1.34 1.45
C PHE A 198 16.26 2.08 0.93
N CYS A 199 15.13 2.03 1.65
CA CYS A 199 13.95 2.82 1.31
C CYS A 199 14.27 4.33 1.25
N ARG A 200 15.05 4.86 2.22
CA ARG A 200 15.50 6.27 2.18
C ARG A 200 16.38 6.58 0.97
N ALA A 201 17.19 5.65 0.52
CA ALA A 201 17.98 5.84 -0.70
C ALA A 201 17.12 5.91 -1.97
N MET A 202 16.02 5.14 -2.01
CA MET A 202 15.05 5.19 -3.11
C MET A 202 14.15 6.44 -3.05
N CYS A 203 13.82 6.94 -1.86
CA CYS A 203 12.98 8.12 -1.63
C CYS A 203 13.65 9.10 -0.67
N PRO A 204 14.60 9.94 -1.15
CA PRO A 204 15.33 10.87 -0.30
C PRO A 204 14.48 12.04 0.22
N ALA A 205 13.34 12.30 -0.39
CA ALA A 205 12.39 13.35 -0.02
C ALA A 205 10.97 12.76 0.14
N PRO A 206 10.70 11.96 1.19
CA PRO A 206 9.37 11.46 1.45
C PRO A 206 8.44 12.61 1.81
N ARG A 207 7.19 12.53 1.38
CA ARG A 207 6.16 13.45 1.85
C ARG A 207 5.46 12.82 3.05
N LEU A 208 5.56 13.47 4.20
CA LEU A 208 5.01 12.97 5.46
C LEU A 208 4.06 14.01 6.06
N PRO A 209 3.02 13.58 6.81
CA PRO A 209 2.19 14.51 7.54
C PRO A 209 3.01 15.20 8.63
N SER A 210 2.69 16.46 8.92
CA SER A 210 3.38 17.27 9.95
C SER A 210 3.08 16.83 11.39
N ALA A 211 2.04 16.02 11.58
CA ALA A 211 1.63 15.45 12.85
C ALA A 211 1.08 14.04 12.63
N PRO A 212 1.03 13.18 13.68
CA PRO A 212 0.42 11.86 13.59
C PRO A 212 -1.01 11.91 13.08
N VAL A 213 -1.39 10.90 12.27
CA VAL A 213 -2.73 10.78 11.70
C VAL A 213 -3.47 9.66 12.39
N TYR A 214 -4.66 9.97 12.93
CA TYR A 214 -5.49 8.99 13.61
C TYR A 214 -6.96 9.45 13.58
N GLY A 215 -7.88 8.51 13.77
CA GLY A 215 -9.28 8.86 13.83
C GLY A 215 -10.25 7.75 13.46
N TYR A 216 -11.30 8.13 12.74
CA TYR A 216 -12.46 7.31 12.39
C TYR A 216 -12.74 7.35 10.89
N ASN A 217 -13.12 6.21 10.35
CA ASN A 217 -13.67 6.05 9.01
C ASN A 217 -14.92 5.15 9.10
N ASP A 218 -16.00 5.51 8.43
CA ASP A 218 -17.30 4.85 8.60
C ASP A 218 -17.56 3.70 7.64
N TRP A 219 -16.61 3.32 6.78
CA TRP A 219 -16.87 2.31 5.75
C TRP A 219 -17.45 1.02 6.33
N TYR A 220 -16.74 0.36 7.23
CA TYR A 220 -17.15 -0.96 7.70
C TYR A 220 -18.40 -0.98 8.58
N CYS A 221 -18.70 0.11 9.27
CA CYS A 221 -19.91 0.17 10.08
C CYS A 221 -21.16 0.63 9.31
N ALA A 222 -20.99 1.31 8.16
CA ALA A 222 -22.08 1.92 7.43
C ALA A 222 -22.25 1.42 5.97
N TYR A 223 -21.15 1.01 5.29
CA TYR A 223 -21.16 0.57 3.88
C TYR A 223 -21.95 1.51 2.98
N GLY A 224 -21.64 2.81 3.01
CA GLY A 224 -22.27 3.84 2.19
C GLY A 224 -23.69 4.24 2.61
N LYS A 225 -24.16 3.81 3.78
CA LYS A 225 -25.54 4.08 4.27
C LYS A 225 -25.59 5.07 5.43
N ASN A 226 -24.47 5.70 5.79
CA ASN A 226 -24.45 6.65 6.89
C ASN A 226 -25.16 7.96 6.50
N THR A 227 -25.62 8.68 7.52
CA THR A 227 -26.15 10.04 7.40
C THR A 227 -25.20 11.01 8.08
N ALA A 228 -25.19 12.26 7.64
CA ALA A 228 -24.37 13.30 8.27
C ALA A 228 -24.67 13.45 9.77
N THR A 229 -25.91 13.26 10.17
CA THR A 229 -26.31 13.34 11.59
C THR A 229 -25.69 12.21 12.42
N ASN A 230 -25.75 10.96 11.94
CA ASN A 230 -25.15 9.83 12.64
C ASN A 230 -23.63 9.95 12.66
N PHE A 231 -23.03 10.34 11.54
CA PHE A 231 -21.59 10.53 11.43
C PHE A 231 -21.08 11.61 12.40
N LEU A 232 -21.77 12.76 12.50
CA LEU A 232 -21.38 13.82 13.46
C LEU A 232 -21.52 13.35 14.90
N ALA A 233 -22.48 12.48 15.22
CA ALA A 233 -22.59 11.91 16.55
C ALA A 233 -21.47 10.90 16.84
N ASP A 234 -20.97 10.17 15.83
CA ASP A 234 -19.78 9.31 15.95
C ASP A 234 -18.51 10.15 16.13
N ALA A 235 -18.36 11.22 15.35
CA ALA A 235 -17.26 12.19 15.51
C ALA A 235 -17.23 12.80 16.94
N LYS A 236 -18.39 13.16 17.48
CA LYS A 236 -18.52 13.65 18.84
C LYS A 236 -18.08 12.59 19.87
N PHE A 237 -18.56 11.36 19.73
CA PHE A 237 -18.16 10.25 20.62
C PHE A 237 -16.63 10.06 20.63
N LEU A 238 -15.98 10.06 19.48
CA LEU A 238 -14.52 9.92 19.39
C LEU A 238 -13.81 11.03 20.16
N VAL A 239 -14.21 12.28 19.95
CA VAL A 239 -13.60 13.44 20.61
C VAL A 239 -13.79 13.36 22.13
N GLU A 240 -15.01 13.07 22.60
CA GLU A 240 -15.34 12.95 24.01
C GLU A 240 -14.58 11.79 24.69
N ALA A 241 -14.53 10.61 24.05
CA ALA A 241 -13.82 9.45 24.58
C ALA A 241 -12.31 9.69 24.68
N MET A 242 -11.74 10.43 23.74
CA MET A 242 -10.32 10.79 23.76
C MET A 242 -10.03 11.86 24.83
N ASP A 243 -10.86 12.89 24.91
CA ASP A 243 -10.67 13.98 25.87
C ASP A 243 -10.94 13.53 27.33
N ALA A 244 -11.72 12.46 27.54
CA ALA A 244 -11.90 11.81 28.84
C ALA A 244 -10.66 11.05 29.35
N GLN A 245 -9.65 10.80 28.50
CA GLN A 245 -8.42 10.12 28.93
C GLN A 245 -7.57 11.03 29.84
N PRO A 246 -6.82 10.47 30.81
CA PRO A 246 -5.98 11.24 31.73
C PRO A 246 -5.00 12.18 31.02
N GLY A 247 -4.81 13.38 31.54
CA GLY A 247 -3.93 14.43 31.01
C GLY A 247 -4.67 15.47 30.16
N ALA A 248 -3.96 16.53 29.77
CA ALA A 248 -4.53 17.64 28.99
C ALA A 248 -5.09 17.18 27.64
N PRO A 249 -6.11 17.88 27.10
CA PRO A 249 -6.56 17.65 25.73
C PRO A 249 -5.40 17.70 24.73
N VAL A 250 -5.43 16.82 23.73
CA VAL A 250 -4.36 16.73 22.72
C VAL A 250 -4.58 17.80 21.66
N ALA A 251 -3.57 18.61 21.39
CA ALA A 251 -3.61 19.65 20.37
C ALA A 251 -3.78 19.08 18.96
N ASN A 252 -3.14 17.92 18.68
CA ASN A 252 -3.31 17.19 17.43
C ASN A 252 -4.67 16.47 17.44
N ARG A 253 -5.64 17.00 16.72
CA ARG A 253 -7.03 16.50 16.73
C ARG A 253 -7.25 15.36 15.72
N PRO A 254 -8.19 14.44 16.01
CA PRO A 254 -8.46 13.27 15.18
C PRO A 254 -9.11 13.64 13.85
N PHE A 255 -8.80 12.87 12.82
CA PHE A 255 -9.54 12.90 11.55
C PHE A 255 -10.83 12.08 11.66
N VAL A 256 -11.87 12.53 10.97
CA VAL A 256 -13.09 11.77 10.71
C VAL A 256 -13.35 11.78 9.21
N VAL A 257 -13.31 10.60 8.62
CA VAL A 257 -13.32 10.43 7.17
C VAL A 257 -14.62 9.73 6.76
N VAL A 258 -15.50 10.46 6.07
CA VAL A 258 -16.67 9.85 5.46
C VAL A 258 -16.24 9.07 4.22
N ASP A 259 -16.59 7.79 4.17
CA ASP A 259 -16.27 6.89 3.07
C ASP A 259 -17.33 6.94 1.95
N ASP A 260 -17.29 6.02 0.99
CA ASP A 260 -18.20 5.95 -0.16
C ASP A 260 -19.68 6.07 0.29
N GLY A 261 -20.49 6.78 -0.51
CA GLY A 261 -21.93 6.95 -0.28
C GLY A 261 -22.36 8.39 0.06
N TRP A 262 -21.43 9.31 0.37
CA TRP A 262 -21.77 10.71 0.60
C TRP A 262 -22.09 11.46 -0.70
N GLN A 263 -21.45 11.09 -1.81
CA GLN A 263 -21.56 11.72 -3.12
C GLN A 263 -22.86 11.32 -3.83
N ASN A 264 -23.30 12.16 -4.77
CA ASN A 264 -24.54 11.95 -5.51
C ASN A 264 -24.40 10.94 -6.66
N ALA A 265 -24.30 9.67 -6.35
CA ALA A 265 -24.23 8.59 -7.34
C ALA A 265 -25.48 8.46 -8.27
N LEU A 266 -26.57 9.16 -7.96
CA LEU A 266 -27.80 9.12 -8.77
C LEU A 266 -27.74 10.06 -9.99
N LYS A 267 -26.77 10.97 -10.06
CA LYS A 267 -26.55 11.88 -11.21
C LYS A 267 -25.36 11.44 -12.08
N ARG A 268 -25.24 10.16 -12.33
CA ARG A 268 -24.33 9.63 -13.34
C ARG A 268 -24.82 10.12 -14.72
N GLY A 269 -23.97 10.84 -15.47
CA GLY A 269 -24.30 11.35 -16.81
C GLY A 269 -24.31 12.86 -16.99
N GLY A 270 -23.80 13.65 -16.04
CA GLY A 270 -23.52 15.08 -16.19
C GLY A 270 -22.02 15.36 -16.21
N ASP A 271 -21.63 16.61 -16.49
CA ASP A 271 -20.25 17.04 -16.26
C ASP A 271 -19.96 16.99 -14.75
N PRO A 272 -19.18 16.00 -14.27
CA PRO A 272 -18.98 15.80 -12.83
C PRO A 272 -18.18 16.92 -12.17
N SER A 273 -17.52 17.78 -12.98
CA SER A 273 -16.79 18.95 -12.49
C SER A 273 -17.72 20.14 -12.19
N LYS A 274 -18.98 20.10 -12.65
CA LYS A 274 -19.94 21.18 -12.39
C LYS A 274 -20.61 21.06 -11.03
N PRO A 275 -21.00 22.17 -10.42
CA PRO A 275 -21.88 22.15 -9.24
C PRO A 275 -23.14 21.31 -9.55
N GLY A 276 -23.40 20.27 -8.74
CA GLY A 276 -24.52 19.34 -8.95
C GLY A 276 -24.18 18.05 -9.71
N GLY A 277 -22.94 17.86 -10.21
CA GLY A 277 -22.43 16.56 -10.67
C GLY A 277 -22.17 15.60 -9.50
N GLN A 278 -21.74 14.37 -9.80
CA GLN A 278 -21.55 13.31 -8.81
C GLN A 278 -20.68 13.77 -7.62
N TRP A 279 -19.57 14.44 -7.87
CA TRP A 279 -18.62 14.89 -6.84
C TRP A 279 -18.84 16.35 -6.41
N GLY A 280 -19.85 17.01 -6.98
CA GLY A 280 -20.24 18.39 -6.66
C GLY A 280 -21.51 18.50 -5.81
N ALA A 281 -22.20 17.38 -5.58
CA ALA A 281 -23.44 17.31 -4.82
C ALA A 281 -23.44 16.09 -3.90
N VAL A 282 -24.23 16.15 -2.84
CA VAL A 282 -24.39 15.08 -1.87
C VAL A 282 -25.51 14.13 -2.25
N ASN A 283 -25.40 12.89 -1.78
CA ASN A 283 -26.50 11.95 -1.84
C ASN A 283 -27.66 12.45 -0.94
N PRO A 284 -28.93 12.36 -1.39
CA PRO A 284 -30.07 12.81 -0.59
C PRO A 284 -30.14 12.19 0.82
N HIS A 285 -29.74 10.92 0.99
CA HIS A 285 -29.74 10.31 2.33
C HIS A 285 -28.65 10.83 3.24
N TRP A 286 -27.55 11.36 2.71
CA TRP A 286 -26.52 12.02 3.51
C TRP A 286 -27.05 13.26 4.22
N GLY A 287 -27.87 14.05 3.51
CA GLY A 287 -28.71 15.08 4.08
C GLY A 287 -28.02 16.38 4.51
N MET A 288 -26.76 16.60 4.14
CA MET A 288 -26.02 17.81 4.52
C MET A 288 -24.99 18.21 3.43
N PRO A 289 -24.91 19.49 3.04
CA PRO A 289 -23.81 19.97 2.18
C PRO A 289 -22.44 19.75 2.81
N MET A 290 -21.42 19.41 2.01
CA MET A 290 -20.12 18.99 2.51
C MET A 290 -19.32 20.12 3.17
N ASP A 291 -19.49 21.37 2.75
CA ASP A 291 -18.91 22.53 3.42
C ASP A 291 -19.53 22.78 4.82
N VAL A 292 -20.85 22.55 4.96
CA VAL A 292 -21.53 22.59 6.26
C VAL A 292 -21.04 21.46 7.15
N PHE A 293 -20.92 20.26 6.60
CA PHE A 293 -20.36 19.10 7.30
C PHE A 293 -18.96 19.39 7.82
N ALA A 294 -18.06 19.89 6.97
CA ALA A 294 -16.70 20.21 7.37
C ALA A 294 -16.63 21.23 8.51
N ARG A 295 -17.45 22.29 8.45
CA ARG A 295 -17.54 23.28 9.54
C ARG A 295 -18.04 22.66 10.85
N ARG A 296 -19.04 21.77 10.80
CA ARG A 296 -19.57 21.10 12.00
C ARG A 296 -18.56 20.14 12.61
N VAL A 297 -17.83 19.36 11.79
CA VAL A 297 -16.73 18.50 12.26
C VAL A 297 -15.67 19.33 13.00
N LYS A 298 -15.25 20.45 12.41
CA LYS A 298 -14.29 21.37 13.06
C LYS A 298 -14.80 21.93 14.38
N ALA A 299 -16.08 22.29 14.44
CA ALA A 299 -16.71 22.77 15.67
C ALA A 299 -16.76 21.71 16.79
N LEU A 300 -16.78 20.43 16.45
CA LEU A 300 -16.65 19.32 17.41
C LEU A 300 -15.19 19.10 17.88
N GLY A 301 -14.21 19.78 17.29
CA GLY A 301 -12.80 19.58 17.60
C GLY A 301 -12.19 18.37 16.86
N ALA A 302 -12.69 18.01 15.69
CA ALA A 302 -12.14 17.00 14.81
C ALA A 302 -11.76 17.61 13.44
N ARG A 303 -11.08 16.85 12.60
CA ARG A 303 -10.60 17.25 11.27
C ARG A 303 -11.39 16.48 10.19
N PRO A 304 -12.04 17.17 9.23
CA PRO A 304 -12.88 16.51 8.24
C PRO A 304 -12.07 15.87 7.12
N GLY A 305 -12.44 14.67 6.71
CA GLY A 305 -11.94 13.97 5.54
C GLY A 305 -13.07 13.33 4.75
N LEU A 306 -12.79 12.96 3.49
CA LEU A 306 -13.74 12.28 2.61
C LEU A 306 -13.05 11.26 1.71
N TRP A 307 -13.84 10.30 1.21
CA TRP A 307 -13.45 9.32 0.21
C TRP A 307 -13.74 9.83 -1.21
N TYR A 308 -12.88 9.45 -2.15
CA TYR A 308 -12.94 9.89 -3.55
C TYR A 308 -12.42 8.83 -4.51
N ARG A 309 -13.12 8.60 -5.64
CA ARG A 309 -12.73 7.76 -6.75
C ARG A 309 -12.45 8.62 -7.99
N PRO A 310 -11.17 8.93 -8.31
CA PRO A 310 -10.81 9.93 -9.34
C PRO A 310 -11.24 9.58 -10.75
N PHE A 311 -11.24 8.29 -11.08
CA PHE A 311 -11.54 7.79 -12.41
C PHE A 311 -12.88 7.07 -12.49
N ASP A 312 -13.79 7.34 -11.53
CA ASP A 312 -15.14 6.78 -11.60
C ASP A 312 -15.83 7.23 -12.90
N PRO A 313 -16.11 6.31 -13.84
CA PRO A 313 -16.71 6.67 -15.11
C PRO A 313 -18.17 7.06 -14.91
N ASP A 314 -18.61 8.12 -15.60
CA ASP A 314 -19.98 8.63 -15.50
C ASP A 314 -21.05 7.63 -15.99
N GLU A 315 -20.64 6.64 -16.79
CA GLU A 315 -21.49 5.63 -17.41
C GLU A 315 -21.55 4.30 -16.64
N GLY A 316 -20.94 4.23 -15.45
CA GLY A 316 -20.86 3.02 -14.62
C GLY A 316 -19.78 2.04 -15.07
N GLU A 317 -19.81 0.79 -14.53
CA GLU A 317 -18.75 -0.22 -14.74
C GLU A 317 -18.49 -0.59 -16.21
N LYS A 318 -19.48 -0.35 -17.11
CA LYS A 318 -19.36 -0.65 -18.54
C LYS A 318 -18.34 0.25 -19.27
N ALA A 319 -17.97 1.37 -18.70
CA ALA A 319 -17.00 2.31 -19.27
C ALA A 319 -15.55 2.06 -18.85
N LEU A 320 -15.26 1.02 -18.09
CA LEU A 320 -13.91 0.61 -17.69
C LEU A 320 -13.27 -0.35 -18.72
N PRO A 321 -11.94 -0.32 -18.87
CA PRO A 321 -10.99 0.62 -18.27
C PRO A 321 -11.06 1.99 -18.93
N VAL A 322 -10.72 3.05 -18.17
CA VAL A 322 -10.64 4.41 -18.70
C VAL A 322 -9.33 4.62 -19.47
N ASP A 323 -9.34 5.54 -20.44
CA ASP A 323 -8.11 6.06 -21.06
C ASP A 323 -7.59 7.25 -20.24
N PRO A 324 -6.57 7.07 -19.39
CA PRO A 324 -6.07 8.16 -18.53
C PRO A 324 -5.27 9.22 -19.30
N THR A 325 -5.01 9.01 -20.62
CA THR A 325 -4.40 10.03 -21.49
C THR A 325 -5.40 11.07 -21.98
N ASP A 326 -6.71 10.84 -21.79
CA ASP A 326 -7.71 11.86 -22.08
C ASP A 326 -7.57 13.03 -21.09
N PRO A 327 -7.29 14.26 -21.58
CA PRO A 327 -7.11 15.44 -20.73
C PRO A 327 -8.32 15.75 -19.83
N LYS A 328 -9.49 15.16 -20.11
CA LYS A 328 -10.67 15.34 -19.25
C LYS A 328 -10.41 14.86 -17.82
N TRP A 329 -9.64 13.76 -17.65
CA TRP A 329 -9.38 13.19 -16.33
C TRP A 329 -8.53 14.11 -15.46
N GLU A 330 -7.47 14.68 -16.01
CA GLU A 330 -6.65 15.64 -15.26
C GLU A 330 -7.46 16.90 -14.89
N ARG A 331 -8.22 17.46 -15.85
CA ARG A 331 -9.07 18.64 -15.57
C ARG A 331 -10.11 18.33 -14.49
N ARG A 332 -10.75 17.16 -14.56
CA ARG A 332 -11.75 16.70 -13.61
C ARG A 332 -11.18 16.59 -12.21
N LEU A 333 -10.12 15.77 -12.03
CA LEU A 333 -9.53 15.55 -10.71
C LEU A 333 -8.99 16.83 -10.07
N ARG A 334 -8.43 17.76 -10.86
CA ARG A 334 -8.00 19.07 -10.37
C ARG A 334 -9.18 19.89 -9.84
N ALA A 335 -10.28 19.94 -10.57
CA ALA A 335 -11.46 20.69 -10.17
C ALA A 335 -12.15 20.10 -8.93
N GLU A 336 -12.21 18.77 -8.82
CA GLU A 336 -12.83 18.07 -7.70
C GLU A 336 -12.00 18.21 -6.42
N LEU A 337 -10.69 17.99 -6.48
CA LEU A 337 -9.80 18.14 -5.31
C LEU A 337 -9.73 19.60 -4.82
N ALA A 338 -9.68 20.57 -5.73
CA ALA A 338 -9.76 21.99 -5.36
C ALA A 338 -11.08 22.30 -4.64
N ARG A 339 -12.21 21.77 -5.12
CA ARG A 339 -13.52 21.92 -4.47
C ARG A 339 -13.54 21.31 -3.06
N PHE A 340 -12.95 20.12 -2.88
CA PHE A 340 -12.87 19.50 -1.55
C PHE A 340 -12.06 20.36 -0.58
N ALA A 341 -10.96 20.94 -1.05
CA ALA A 341 -10.17 21.89 -0.27
C ALA A 341 -10.99 23.16 0.06
N ASP A 342 -11.77 23.70 -0.88
CA ASP A 342 -12.65 24.86 -0.67
C ASP A 342 -13.79 24.56 0.30
N TRP A 343 -14.31 23.34 0.36
CA TRP A 343 -15.25 22.88 1.39
C TRP A 343 -14.62 22.83 2.78
N GLY A 344 -13.28 22.89 2.85
CA GLY A 344 -12.52 22.83 4.09
C GLY A 344 -12.17 21.45 4.55
N MET A 345 -12.14 20.46 3.63
CA MET A 345 -11.61 19.12 3.91
C MET A 345 -10.11 19.19 4.15
N GLU A 346 -9.63 18.37 5.05
CA GLU A 346 -8.22 18.29 5.45
C GLU A 346 -7.57 16.95 5.12
N LEU A 347 -8.37 15.99 4.61
CA LEU A 347 -7.91 14.68 4.17
C LEU A 347 -8.82 14.15 3.05
N VAL A 348 -8.20 13.53 2.04
CA VAL A 348 -8.90 12.77 1.00
C VAL A 348 -8.34 11.34 0.92
N LYS A 349 -9.22 10.34 1.01
CA LYS A 349 -8.89 8.94 0.75
C LYS A 349 -9.19 8.65 -0.71
N ILE A 350 -8.13 8.46 -1.51
CA ILE A 350 -8.23 8.19 -2.96
C ILE A 350 -8.23 6.69 -3.19
N ASP A 351 -9.25 6.18 -3.89
CA ASP A 351 -9.46 4.75 -4.08
C ASP A 351 -9.65 4.38 -5.56
N PHE A 352 -9.59 3.09 -5.88
CA PHE A 352 -9.83 2.47 -7.19
C PHE A 352 -8.90 2.91 -8.33
N ILE A 353 -7.83 3.67 -8.06
CA ILE A 353 -6.99 4.25 -9.12
C ILE A 353 -6.45 3.17 -10.07
N THR A 354 -5.80 2.13 -9.52
CA THR A 354 -5.18 1.06 -10.32
C THR A 354 -6.23 0.26 -11.07
N TYR A 355 -7.38 -0.01 -10.44
CA TYR A 355 -8.47 -0.76 -11.05
C TYR A 355 -9.11 -0.01 -12.22
N ASP A 356 -9.35 1.28 -12.10
CA ASP A 356 -10.12 2.05 -13.08
C ASP A 356 -9.40 2.17 -14.43
N TRP A 357 -8.08 2.38 -14.44
CA TRP A 357 -7.31 2.44 -15.70
C TRP A 357 -6.72 1.08 -16.12
N GLY A 358 -6.40 0.20 -15.17
CA GLY A 358 -5.80 -1.11 -15.44
C GLY A 358 -6.82 -2.24 -15.57
N PHE A 359 -8.03 -2.04 -15.07
CA PHE A 359 -9.11 -3.03 -14.97
C PHE A 359 -8.64 -4.36 -14.34
N THR A 360 -7.77 -4.25 -13.35
CA THR A 360 -7.11 -5.38 -12.70
C THR A 360 -6.86 -5.03 -11.24
N TRP A 361 -7.23 -5.94 -10.35
CA TRP A 361 -6.97 -5.81 -8.93
C TRP A 361 -5.50 -6.08 -8.61
N GLY A 362 -4.97 -5.44 -7.58
CA GLY A 362 -3.57 -5.56 -7.19
C GLY A 362 -3.12 -7.00 -6.88
N PHE A 363 -4.01 -7.87 -6.40
CA PHE A 363 -3.70 -9.29 -6.18
C PHE A 363 -3.54 -10.09 -7.48
N GLU A 364 -4.03 -9.58 -8.60
CA GLU A 364 -3.89 -10.20 -9.91
C GLU A 364 -2.62 -9.75 -10.64
N LEU A 365 -1.95 -8.70 -10.17
CA LEU A 365 -0.77 -8.13 -10.82
C LEU A 365 0.46 -9.02 -10.60
N GLU A 366 1.21 -9.27 -11.66
CA GLU A 366 2.43 -10.07 -11.65
C GLU A 366 3.64 -9.20 -11.97
N ASP A 367 4.14 -9.24 -13.21
CA ASP A 367 5.34 -8.54 -13.65
C ASP A 367 5.07 -7.13 -14.20
N SER A 368 3.80 -6.72 -14.28
CA SER A 368 3.39 -5.37 -14.68
C SER A 368 1.97 -5.05 -14.23
N PRO A 369 1.66 -3.79 -13.91
CA PRO A 369 0.28 -3.31 -13.75
C PRO A 369 -0.53 -3.32 -15.05
N VAL A 370 0.13 -3.34 -16.20
CA VAL A 370 -0.52 -3.40 -17.52
C VAL A 370 -0.71 -4.85 -17.92
N LYS A 371 -1.72 -5.53 -17.38
CA LYS A 371 -1.92 -6.97 -17.56
C LYS A 371 -2.90 -7.36 -18.65
N LYS A 372 -4.01 -6.65 -18.77
CA LYS A 372 -5.07 -6.95 -19.76
C LYS A 372 -4.91 -6.08 -21.01
N PRO A 373 -5.38 -6.55 -22.17
CA PRO A 373 -5.47 -5.69 -23.33
C PRO A 373 -6.44 -4.55 -23.01
N LEU A 374 -5.89 -3.41 -22.71
CA LEU A 374 -6.63 -2.17 -22.61
C LEU A 374 -6.97 -1.67 -24.01
N ALA A 375 -8.01 -0.86 -24.16
CA ALA A 375 -8.19 -0.09 -25.38
C ALA A 375 -6.91 0.71 -25.67
N ALA A 376 -6.55 0.90 -26.94
CA ALA A 376 -5.42 1.72 -27.30
C ALA A 376 -5.57 3.12 -26.68
N TRP A 377 -4.59 3.53 -25.91
CA TRP A 377 -4.59 4.88 -25.36
C TRP A 377 -4.39 5.92 -26.47
N ARG A 378 -5.07 7.03 -26.34
CA ARG A 378 -5.05 8.10 -27.35
C ARG A 378 -3.64 8.67 -27.54
N ASP A 379 -2.91 8.90 -26.44
CA ASP A 379 -1.53 9.36 -26.46
C ASP A 379 -0.58 8.18 -26.21
N ARG A 380 0.14 7.76 -27.22
CA ARG A 380 1.16 6.70 -27.17
C ARG A 380 2.59 7.24 -27.10
N SER A 381 2.79 8.55 -27.05
CA SER A 381 4.11 9.16 -26.91
C SER A 381 4.68 9.06 -25.50
N ARG A 382 3.85 8.68 -24.52
CA ARG A 382 4.22 8.54 -23.10
C ARG A 382 3.94 7.13 -22.60
N THR A 383 4.81 6.65 -21.74
CA THR A 383 4.58 5.36 -21.07
C THR A 383 3.38 5.43 -20.11
N SER A 384 2.78 4.27 -19.81
CA SER A 384 1.75 4.19 -18.78
C SER A 384 2.22 4.72 -17.43
N ALA A 385 3.49 4.49 -17.10
CA ALA A 385 4.11 5.02 -15.89
C ALA A 385 4.19 6.54 -15.88
N GLU A 386 4.61 7.17 -17.00
CA GLU A 386 4.62 8.64 -17.13
C GLU A 386 3.24 9.25 -16.95
N VAL A 387 2.22 8.65 -17.57
CA VAL A 387 0.84 9.14 -17.52
C VAL A 387 0.29 9.05 -16.11
N VAL A 388 0.32 7.87 -15.50
CA VAL A 388 -0.25 7.64 -14.16
C VAL A 388 0.48 8.47 -13.10
N ARG A 389 1.81 8.54 -13.15
CA ARG A 389 2.60 9.41 -12.28
C ARG A 389 2.25 10.88 -12.45
N GLY A 390 2.04 11.34 -13.69
CA GLY A 390 1.61 12.72 -14.00
C GLY A 390 0.29 13.06 -13.32
N LEU A 391 -0.68 12.14 -13.34
CA LEU A 391 -1.96 12.32 -12.66
C LEU A 391 -1.81 12.36 -11.13
N TYR A 392 -0.91 11.57 -10.53
CA TYR A 392 -0.62 11.65 -9.09
C TYR A 392 -0.06 13.03 -8.68
N ARG A 393 0.82 13.60 -9.51
CA ARG A 393 1.28 14.98 -9.32
C ARG A 393 0.15 15.99 -9.41
N ALA A 394 -0.71 15.84 -10.42
CA ALA A 394 -1.88 16.70 -10.58
C ALA A 394 -2.81 16.63 -9.36
N MET A 395 -3.02 15.44 -8.80
CA MET A 395 -3.79 15.25 -7.56
C MET A 395 -3.12 15.98 -6.39
N ARG A 396 -1.79 15.82 -6.21
CA ARG A 396 -1.08 16.50 -5.13
C ARG A 396 -1.14 18.01 -5.25
N GLU A 397 -0.90 18.54 -6.44
CA GLU A 397 -0.96 19.98 -6.71
C GLU A 397 -2.34 20.56 -6.42
N ALA A 398 -3.40 19.87 -6.86
CA ALA A 398 -4.79 20.31 -6.66
C ALA A 398 -5.24 20.23 -5.19
N ALA A 399 -4.82 19.19 -4.46
CA ALA A 399 -5.11 19.07 -3.02
C ALA A 399 -4.40 20.16 -2.19
N GLY A 400 -3.34 20.79 -2.72
CA GLY A 400 -2.57 21.82 -2.02
C GLY A 400 -1.89 21.31 -0.75
N GLU A 401 -1.32 22.19 0.06
CA GLU A 401 -0.53 21.78 1.24
C GLU A 401 -1.37 21.42 2.46
N ARG A 402 -2.64 21.81 2.50
CA ARG A 402 -3.50 21.65 3.69
C ARG A 402 -4.30 20.35 3.73
N MET A 403 -4.50 19.69 2.57
CA MET A 403 -5.29 18.47 2.48
C MET A 403 -4.36 17.27 2.31
N LEU A 404 -4.33 16.36 3.27
CA LEU A 404 -3.57 15.11 3.19
C LEU A 404 -4.21 14.16 2.18
N ILE A 405 -3.39 13.34 1.55
CA ILE A 405 -3.86 12.28 0.63
C ILE A 405 -3.52 10.91 1.21
N ILE A 406 -4.53 10.04 1.31
CA ILE A 406 -4.34 8.59 1.53
C ILE A 406 -4.53 7.88 0.20
N GLY A 407 -3.51 7.16 -0.27
CA GLY A 407 -3.64 6.24 -1.38
C GLY A 407 -4.17 4.89 -0.92
N CYS A 408 -5.36 4.48 -1.36
CA CYS A 408 -5.93 3.17 -1.05
C CYS A 408 -5.51 2.12 -2.09
N ASN A 409 -5.96 2.23 -3.34
CA ASN A 409 -5.48 1.43 -4.49
C ASN A 409 -4.50 2.25 -5.34
N ALA A 410 -3.45 2.78 -4.74
CA ALA A 410 -2.49 3.63 -5.43
C ALA A 410 -1.18 2.88 -5.69
N ILE A 411 -0.56 3.15 -6.84
CA ILE A 411 0.76 2.62 -7.20
C ILE A 411 1.79 3.15 -6.20
N ASP A 412 2.47 2.25 -5.54
CA ASP A 412 3.29 2.48 -4.36
C ASP A 412 4.41 3.51 -4.60
N HIS A 413 5.28 3.25 -5.60
CA HIS A 413 6.40 4.13 -5.93
C HIS A 413 5.98 5.48 -6.55
N PHE A 414 4.75 5.59 -7.05
CA PHE A 414 4.23 6.87 -7.53
C PHE A 414 3.62 7.70 -6.40
N ALA A 415 3.05 7.04 -5.39
CA ALA A 415 2.55 7.71 -4.19
C ALA A 415 3.71 8.25 -3.33
N ALA A 416 4.83 7.52 -3.25
CA ALA A 416 5.99 7.91 -2.46
C ALA A 416 6.55 9.27 -2.89
N GLY A 417 6.65 10.20 -1.93
CA GLY A 417 7.07 11.60 -2.17
C GLY A 417 5.95 12.53 -2.67
N LEU A 418 4.75 12.01 -2.95
CA LEU A 418 3.59 12.79 -3.38
C LEU A 418 2.41 12.72 -2.40
N PHE A 419 2.11 11.54 -1.87
CA PHE A 419 1.04 11.31 -0.91
C PHE A 419 1.62 11.17 0.49
N GLU A 420 0.91 11.68 1.48
CA GLU A 420 1.32 11.60 2.88
C GLU A 420 1.11 10.22 3.47
N LEU A 421 0.07 9.48 3.01
CA LEU A 421 -0.29 8.18 3.54
C LEU A 421 -0.53 7.16 2.41
N GLN A 422 -0.25 5.89 2.70
CA GLN A 422 -0.51 4.77 1.80
C GLN A 422 -1.00 3.55 2.57
N ARG A 423 -2.04 2.88 2.05
CA ARG A 423 -2.55 1.61 2.55
C ARG A 423 -1.50 0.52 2.42
N THR A 424 -1.30 -0.25 3.49
CA THR A 424 -0.39 -1.40 3.48
C THR A 424 -1.05 -2.66 2.94
N GLY A 425 -2.29 -2.90 3.30
CA GLY A 425 -3.06 -4.09 2.96
C GLY A 425 -4.41 -3.81 2.31
N ASP A 426 -5.05 -4.86 1.84
CA ASP A 426 -6.46 -4.85 1.45
C ASP A 426 -7.35 -4.65 2.69
N ASP A 427 -8.64 -4.54 2.50
CA ASP A 427 -9.62 -4.27 3.54
C ASP A 427 -9.57 -5.28 4.69
N THR A 428 -9.39 -4.77 5.91
CA THR A 428 -9.45 -5.59 7.14
C THR A 428 -10.88 -6.00 7.49
N SER A 429 -11.85 -5.18 7.13
CA SER A 429 -13.30 -5.30 7.29
C SER A 429 -13.85 -5.40 8.72
N GLY A 430 -13.11 -5.94 9.67
CA GLY A 430 -13.59 -6.13 11.05
C GLY A 430 -14.73 -7.15 11.19
N LEU A 431 -14.96 -8.00 10.17
CA LEU A 431 -16.01 -9.03 10.15
C LEU A 431 -15.47 -10.41 10.52
N GLU A 432 -14.18 -10.67 10.30
CA GLU A 432 -13.54 -11.94 10.63
C GLU A 432 -12.07 -11.74 10.99
N TRP A 433 -11.61 -12.46 11.98
CA TRP A 433 -10.21 -12.36 12.40
C TRP A 433 -9.22 -12.86 11.34
N ALA A 434 -9.54 -13.93 10.65
CA ALA A 434 -8.66 -14.50 9.62
C ALA A 434 -8.30 -13.49 8.54
N ARG A 435 -9.28 -12.67 8.11
CA ARG A 435 -9.05 -11.58 7.16
C ARG A 435 -8.29 -10.42 7.80
N THR A 436 -8.68 -9.98 8.98
CA THR A 436 -7.99 -8.91 9.72
C THR A 436 -6.52 -9.27 9.96
N ARG A 437 -6.23 -10.50 10.41
CA ARG A 437 -4.86 -11.00 10.62
C ARG A 437 -4.03 -11.03 9.33
N LYS A 438 -4.67 -11.36 8.22
CA LYS A 438 -4.04 -11.41 6.90
C LYS A 438 -3.77 -10.02 6.34
N MET A 439 -4.74 -9.11 6.40
CA MET A 439 -4.66 -7.78 5.78
C MET A 439 -4.07 -6.71 6.71
N GLY A 440 -4.12 -6.89 8.01
CA GLY A 440 -3.54 -6.01 9.02
C GLY A 440 -2.12 -6.46 9.44
N PRO A 441 -1.97 -7.37 10.41
CA PRO A 441 -0.65 -7.76 10.96
C PRO A 441 0.39 -8.20 9.94
N ASN A 442 0.02 -8.98 8.90
CA ASN A 442 0.97 -9.37 7.86
C ASN A 442 1.46 -8.15 7.09
N THR A 443 0.53 -7.35 6.54
CA THR A 443 0.89 -6.27 5.61
C THR A 443 1.60 -5.13 6.33
N LEU A 444 1.14 -4.76 7.53
CA LEU A 444 1.78 -3.76 8.35
C LEU A 444 3.21 -4.18 8.71
N GLY A 445 3.40 -5.43 9.13
CA GLY A 445 4.71 -5.95 9.52
C GLY A 445 5.69 -6.06 8.36
N MET A 446 5.27 -6.63 7.24
CA MET A 446 6.17 -6.79 6.08
C MET A 446 6.50 -5.46 5.41
N ARG A 447 5.61 -4.46 5.47
CA ARG A 447 5.82 -3.12 4.90
C ARG A 447 6.23 -2.07 5.92
N ALA A 448 6.54 -2.44 7.16
CA ALA A 448 6.96 -1.50 8.20
C ALA A 448 8.19 -0.66 7.80
N ILE A 449 9.04 -1.15 6.89
CA ILE A 449 10.19 -0.40 6.35
C ILE A 449 9.79 0.84 5.57
N HIS A 450 8.57 0.90 5.01
CA HIS A 450 8.06 2.06 4.26
C HIS A 450 7.60 3.19 5.18
N ASN A 451 7.20 2.86 6.41
CA ASN A 451 6.68 3.86 7.35
C ASN A 451 7.70 4.95 7.67
N GLY A 452 7.38 6.19 7.31
CA GLY A 452 8.28 7.34 7.50
C GLY A 452 9.53 7.35 6.59
N THR A 453 9.56 6.49 5.55
CA THR A 453 10.62 6.48 4.54
C THR A 453 10.08 6.74 3.13
N PHE A 454 8.86 6.35 2.84
CA PHE A 454 8.13 6.65 1.61
C PHE A 454 6.95 7.58 1.91
N TYR A 455 6.17 7.22 2.91
CA TYR A 455 4.94 7.85 3.39
C TYR A 455 4.67 7.36 4.82
N LEU A 456 3.58 7.80 5.43
CA LEU A 456 3.04 7.18 6.64
C LEU A 456 2.17 5.98 6.24
N ASN A 457 2.47 4.80 6.79
CA ASN A 457 1.66 3.61 6.55
C ASN A 457 0.26 3.74 7.14
N ASP A 458 -0.75 3.27 6.41
CA ASP A 458 -2.11 3.08 6.85
C ASP A 458 -2.44 1.59 6.86
N GLY A 459 -2.62 1.01 8.05
CA GLY A 459 -2.97 -0.40 8.26
C GLY A 459 -4.44 -0.72 8.05
N ASP A 460 -5.23 0.23 7.52
CA ASP A 460 -6.68 0.20 7.49
C ASP A 460 -7.34 0.33 8.87
N CYS A 461 -8.64 0.14 8.95
CA CYS A 461 -9.38 0.34 10.18
C CYS A 461 -9.27 -0.85 11.15
N VAL A 462 -9.15 -0.54 12.42
CA VAL A 462 -9.53 -1.48 13.47
C VAL A 462 -11.06 -1.50 13.54
N GLY A 463 -11.67 -2.59 13.09
CA GLY A 463 -13.12 -2.70 12.89
C GLY A 463 -13.83 -3.26 14.13
N LEU A 464 -14.91 -2.61 14.57
CA LEU A 464 -15.84 -3.05 15.63
C LEU A 464 -17.25 -3.03 15.04
N VAL A 465 -17.56 -4.01 14.19
CA VAL A 465 -18.74 -3.97 13.32
C VAL A 465 -19.92 -4.76 13.88
N ASN A 466 -19.67 -6.00 14.27
CA ASN A 466 -20.68 -6.84 14.93
C ASN A 466 -20.09 -7.51 16.17
N ALA A 467 -20.94 -7.77 17.15
CA ALA A 467 -20.53 -8.47 18.36
C ALA A 467 -20.09 -9.90 18.00
N GLY A 468 -18.87 -10.27 18.40
CA GLY A 468 -18.33 -11.62 18.23
C GLY A 468 -17.67 -11.93 16.89
N ASP A 469 -17.78 -11.08 15.86
CA ASP A 469 -17.16 -11.34 14.55
C ASP A 469 -15.63 -11.40 14.65
N VAL A 470 -15.02 -10.41 15.30
CA VAL A 470 -13.60 -10.42 15.67
C VAL A 470 -13.50 -10.48 17.18
N PRO A 471 -12.91 -11.54 17.76
CA PRO A 471 -12.75 -11.65 19.21
C PRO A 471 -12.04 -10.44 19.78
N TRP A 472 -12.62 -9.82 20.84
CA TRP A 472 -12.11 -8.57 21.38
C TRP A 472 -10.65 -8.66 21.85
N HIS A 473 -10.25 -9.77 22.46
CA HIS A 473 -8.87 -9.98 22.90
C HIS A 473 -7.85 -9.94 21.74
N LEU A 474 -8.23 -10.37 20.53
CA LEU A 474 -7.40 -10.28 19.33
C LEU A 474 -7.46 -8.87 18.73
N ASN A 475 -8.65 -8.30 18.61
CA ASN A 475 -8.84 -6.96 18.07
C ASN A 475 -8.17 -5.88 18.92
N ARG A 476 -8.16 -6.05 20.24
CA ARG A 476 -7.45 -5.19 21.17
C ARG A 476 -5.93 -5.21 20.97
N GLN A 477 -5.35 -6.38 20.66
CA GLN A 477 -3.93 -6.50 20.33
C GLN A 477 -3.62 -5.78 19.00
N TRP A 478 -4.50 -5.93 18.00
CA TRP A 478 -4.38 -5.20 16.74
C TRP A 478 -4.48 -3.68 16.94
N LEU A 479 -5.42 -3.22 17.74
CA LEU A 479 -5.56 -1.81 18.11
C LEU A 479 -4.29 -1.28 18.81
N ASP A 480 -3.73 -2.02 19.75
CA ASP A 480 -2.50 -1.65 20.46
C ASP A 480 -1.31 -1.57 19.52
N LEU A 481 -1.11 -2.57 18.66
CA LEU A 481 -0.03 -2.56 17.68
C LEU A 481 -0.11 -1.31 16.78
N VAL A 482 -1.26 -1.02 16.19
CA VAL A 482 -1.39 0.14 15.28
C VAL A 482 -1.18 1.44 16.03
N ALA A 483 -1.74 1.57 17.24
CA ALA A 483 -1.58 2.78 18.05
C ALA A 483 -0.12 3.10 18.41
N ARG A 484 0.71 2.07 18.61
CA ARG A 484 2.12 2.21 19.05
C ARG A 484 3.13 2.17 17.91
N SER A 485 2.74 1.66 16.74
CA SER A 485 3.67 1.40 15.62
C SER A 485 4.20 2.66 14.92
N GLY A 486 3.66 3.84 15.25
CA GLY A 486 4.01 5.09 14.57
C GLY A 486 3.44 5.17 13.15
N THR A 487 2.40 4.38 12.85
CA THR A 487 1.61 4.42 11.61
C THR A 487 0.33 5.21 11.82
N ALA A 488 -0.47 5.43 10.78
CA ALA A 488 -1.82 5.97 10.95
C ALA A 488 -2.71 4.96 11.70
N LEU A 489 -3.59 5.47 12.57
CA LEU A 489 -4.61 4.67 13.25
C LEU A 489 -6.00 5.12 12.84
N PHE A 490 -6.68 4.36 12.00
CA PHE A 490 -8.12 4.51 11.78
C PHE A 490 -8.91 3.40 12.46
N THR A 491 -10.10 3.73 12.89
CA THR A 491 -11.05 2.81 13.51
C THR A 491 -12.41 2.94 12.83
N SER A 492 -13.18 1.84 12.77
CA SER A 492 -14.53 1.84 12.22
C SER A 492 -15.43 1.04 13.15
N TRP A 493 -16.49 1.64 13.70
CA TRP A 493 -17.31 0.99 14.74
C TRP A 493 -18.81 1.28 14.60
N LYS A 494 -19.62 0.34 15.08
CA LYS A 494 -20.99 0.65 15.49
C LYS A 494 -20.99 1.19 16.92
N ARG A 495 -21.70 2.28 17.15
CA ARG A 495 -21.72 2.97 18.46
C ARG A 495 -22.14 2.05 19.61
N SER A 496 -23.05 1.10 19.37
CA SER A 496 -23.48 0.13 20.37
C SER A 496 -22.34 -0.76 20.90
N LEU A 497 -21.30 -1.02 20.08
CA LEU A 497 -20.14 -1.78 20.50
C LEU A 497 -19.06 -0.88 21.11
N ALA A 498 -18.82 0.28 20.51
CA ALA A 498 -17.82 1.23 20.96
C ALA A 498 -18.19 1.88 22.32
N ALA A 499 -19.47 1.90 22.66
CA ALA A 499 -19.96 2.46 23.95
C ALA A 499 -19.80 1.50 25.14
N ASP A 500 -19.42 0.22 24.92
CA ASP A 500 -19.02 -0.66 26.02
C ASP A 500 -17.89 0.01 26.82
N PRO A 501 -17.97 0.06 28.17
CA PRO A 501 -17.00 0.81 28.98
C PRO A 501 -15.54 0.34 28.85
N GLU A 502 -15.30 -0.95 28.62
CA GLU A 502 -13.96 -1.48 28.37
C GLU A 502 -13.45 -1.06 26.99
N VAL A 503 -14.29 -1.23 25.97
CA VAL A 503 -13.97 -0.88 24.57
C VAL A 503 -13.74 0.63 24.44
N ALA A 504 -14.60 1.47 25.01
CA ALA A 504 -14.47 2.92 24.98
C ALA A 504 -13.16 3.40 25.63
N ARG A 505 -12.78 2.82 26.78
CA ARG A 505 -11.49 3.14 27.41
C ARG A 505 -10.31 2.71 26.53
N ALA A 506 -10.35 1.53 25.93
CA ALA A 506 -9.29 1.03 25.07
C ALA A 506 -9.13 1.88 23.80
N LEU A 507 -10.24 2.24 23.13
CA LEU A 507 -10.25 3.14 21.99
C LEU A 507 -9.68 4.52 22.35
N GLY A 508 -10.18 5.14 23.42
CA GLY A 508 -9.71 6.44 23.88
C GLY A 508 -8.21 6.44 24.19
N ALA A 509 -7.71 5.39 24.88
CA ALA A 509 -6.28 5.23 25.16
C ALA A 509 -5.46 5.05 23.87
N ALA A 510 -5.94 4.25 22.92
CA ALA A 510 -5.27 4.02 21.65
C ALA A 510 -5.18 5.31 20.81
N TRP A 511 -6.28 6.07 20.69
CA TRP A 511 -6.27 7.36 19.99
C TRP A 511 -5.34 8.37 20.66
N LYS A 512 -5.32 8.39 21.99
CA LYS A 512 -4.41 9.27 22.73
C LYS A 512 -2.95 8.88 22.53
N THR A 513 -2.64 7.58 22.45
CA THR A 513 -1.30 7.08 22.10
C THR A 513 -0.93 7.48 20.69
N ALA A 514 -1.79 7.19 19.72
CA ALA A 514 -1.57 7.48 18.29
C ALA A 514 -1.52 8.99 17.97
N SER A 515 -2.06 9.86 18.84
CA SER A 515 -2.00 11.31 18.66
C SER A 515 -0.60 11.91 18.88
N ARG A 516 0.33 11.14 19.45
CA ARG A 516 1.68 11.58 19.79
C ARG A 516 2.68 11.09 18.75
N PRO A 517 3.72 11.88 18.44
CA PRO A 517 4.82 11.41 17.59
C PRO A 517 5.45 10.14 18.17
N ALA A 518 5.59 9.13 17.34
CA ALA A 518 6.25 7.88 17.69
C ALA A 518 7.20 7.45 16.58
N ALA A 519 8.32 6.83 16.96
CA ALA A 519 9.18 6.16 16.00
C ALA A 519 8.47 4.93 15.41
N THR A 520 8.85 4.56 14.19
CA THR A 520 8.32 3.33 13.57
C THR A 520 8.63 2.12 14.42
N GLY A 521 7.61 1.35 14.76
CA GLY A 521 7.75 0.07 15.44
C GLY A 521 8.59 -0.90 14.60
N GLU A 522 9.48 -1.64 15.25
CA GLU A 522 10.36 -2.63 14.63
C GLU A 522 9.87 -4.05 14.91
N PRO A 523 9.50 -4.82 13.88
CA PRO A 523 9.23 -6.24 14.04
C PRO A 523 10.54 -7.02 14.28
N LEU A 524 10.71 -7.63 15.46
CA LEU A 524 11.94 -8.31 15.85
C LEU A 524 12.11 -9.69 15.22
N ASP A 525 11.00 -10.33 14.85
CA ASP A 525 10.93 -11.63 14.18
C ASP A 525 10.57 -11.50 12.70
N TRP A 526 10.97 -10.38 12.06
CA TRP A 526 10.64 -10.02 10.69
C TRP A 526 11.10 -11.02 9.63
N LEU A 527 12.25 -11.68 9.85
CA LEU A 527 12.77 -12.75 8.98
C LEU A 527 12.15 -14.14 9.25
N GLU A 528 11.47 -14.31 10.38
CA GLU A 528 11.05 -15.60 10.91
C GLU A 528 9.59 -15.92 10.54
N THR A 529 8.73 -14.91 10.58
CA THR A 529 7.30 -15.07 10.35
C THR A 529 6.71 -13.98 9.47
N PRO A 530 5.76 -14.31 8.56
CA PRO A 530 5.06 -13.32 7.77
C PRO A 530 4.08 -12.47 8.58
N ARG A 531 3.83 -12.82 9.83
CA ARG A 531 3.00 -12.06 10.77
C ARG A 531 3.79 -11.85 12.05
N PRO A 532 4.65 -10.82 12.10
CA PRO A 532 5.52 -10.59 13.24
C PRO A 532 4.73 -10.47 14.54
N GLN A 533 5.18 -11.19 15.56
CA GLN A 533 4.59 -11.23 16.90
C GLN A 533 5.35 -10.35 17.87
N ARG A 534 6.69 -10.28 17.74
CA ARG A 534 7.55 -9.52 18.65
C ARG A 534 7.88 -8.16 18.06
N TRP A 535 7.51 -7.10 18.77
CA TRP A 535 7.71 -5.74 18.32
C TRP A 535 8.44 -4.91 19.36
N ARG A 536 9.35 -4.07 18.91
CA ARG A 536 9.99 -3.02 19.72
C ARG A 536 9.48 -1.67 19.26
N PHE A 537 9.06 -0.84 20.22
CA PHE A 537 8.53 0.49 19.98
C PHE A 537 9.52 1.59 20.31
N GLY A 538 9.20 2.84 19.95
CA GLY A 538 10.08 3.99 20.12
C GLY A 538 10.37 4.36 21.57
N ASP A 539 9.54 3.96 22.52
CA ASP A 539 9.74 4.10 23.96
C ASP A 539 10.73 3.05 24.54
N GLY A 540 11.19 2.13 23.72
CA GLY A 540 12.06 1.01 24.11
C GLY A 540 11.33 -0.25 24.52
N ASP A 541 10.01 -0.20 24.69
CA ASP A 541 9.19 -1.34 25.07
C ASP A 541 9.23 -2.43 24.00
N THR A 542 9.26 -3.69 24.46
CA THR A 542 9.09 -4.86 23.62
C THR A 542 7.80 -5.57 24.01
N VAL A 543 6.92 -5.78 23.01
CA VAL A 543 5.64 -6.46 23.20
C VAL A 543 5.58 -7.69 22.30
N THR A 544 4.99 -8.75 22.84
CA THR A 544 4.66 -9.95 22.06
C THR A 544 3.16 -10.07 21.90
N TYR A 545 2.71 -10.08 20.66
CA TYR A 545 1.31 -10.29 20.27
C TYR A 545 1.08 -11.76 19.89
N ASP A 546 -0.09 -12.26 20.23
CA ASP A 546 -0.53 -13.60 19.84
C ASP A 546 -1.66 -13.46 18.81
N TRP A 547 -1.35 -13.79 17.56
CA TRP A 547 -2.29 -13.67 16.46
C TRP A 547 -3.14 -14.94 16.24
N ASP A 548 -3.00 -15.97 17.08
CA ASP A 548 -3.73 -17.21 16.92
C ASP A 548 -5.08 -17.17 17.65
N GLU A 549 -6.11 -17.73 17.02
CA GLU A 549 -7.47 -17.77 17.57
C GLU A 549 -7.63 -18.78 18.73
N ARG A 550 -6.65 -19.63 18.93
CA ARG A 550 -6.72 -20.73 19.88
C ARG A 550 -6.30 -20.27 21.27
N ARG A 551 -7.24 -19.71 22.00
CA ARG A 551 -7.23 -19.64 23.46
C ARG A 551 -8.62 -19.83 24.02
#